data_ac7283b4ad8104a47eaaf2a714210a22
#
_entry.id   ac7283b4ad8104a47eaaf2a714210a22
#
_cell.length_a   1.000
_cell.length_b   1.000
_cell.length_c   1.000
_cell.angle_alpha   90.00
_cell.angle_beta   90.00
_cell.angle_gamma   90.00
#
_symmetry.space_group_name_H-M   'P 1'
#
loop_
_entity.id
_entity.type
_entity.pdbx_description
1 polymer ?
#
loop_
_entity_poly.entity_id
_entity_poly.type
_entity_poly.pdbx_seq_one_letter_code
_entity_poly.pdbx_strand_id
1 'polypeptide(L)'
;ANEEVPDADVRVNRLSEQVLAVLEHYKSSDPVGLPGAPIPDPMPIPDMKTSIALGTLTLKEQSVYGLSKFRIEFANSNLGDMEVFIGLSVDVLQVLGNYSLGSFWSRSEGASNITLKGLYAEGIAKLEVAREGHLEATEILLDLTVADIDVHLENRGLLGSMFQGFLNTIGTFVFETMKPFILNKVNTNVLGDVNKNLRGFKMTFPNSLAPVDMGFAEGRKIVRKMGYDPYKIKDFTHTTGILGLEVTQIWVSGLATFHRVGNITVTMENKTVYFEASVGTQQLEGRCHWEISMAGLLSTTGKVSFTIEYLEVNAKVNQSLDVRNRPNLEDLQITLGNFQLQFDGIGTLDYVIEAIVNILPNLLRHQIMLAIEEPLKIKMQEIFSDIDVEKTIKKELQQLDDVENENQEHSLERPPHEEGLTVDESRLDESIF
;
A
#
# COMPACT_ATOMS: atom_id res chain seq x y z
N ALA A 1 38.53 -19.27 8.89
CA ALA A 1 37.14 -19.58 9.19
C ALA A 1 36.34 -19.12 7.98
N ASN A 2 35.87 -20.10 7.19
CA ASN A 2 35.00 -19.83 6.05
C ASN A 2 33.62 -19.48 6.64
N GLU A 3 33.19 -18.25 6.46
CA GLU A 3 31.78 -17.91 6.60
C GLU A 3 31.05 -18.55 5.41
N GLU A 4 30.34 -19.63 5.68
CA GLU A 4 29.38 -20.21 4.74
C GLU A 4 28.33 -19.13 4.41
N VAL A 5 28.34 -18.64 3.18
CA VAL A 5 27.27 -17.82 2.62
C VAL A 5 26.02 -18.73 2.56
N PRO A 6 24.92 -18.43 3.27
CA PRO A 6 23.73 -19.27 3.23
C PRO A 6 23.21 -19.35 1.79
N ASP A 7 22.90 -20.57 1.38
CA ASP A 7 22.43 -20.94 0.06
C ASP A 7 21.23 -20.09 -0.38
N ALA A 8 21.21 -19.65 -1.62
CA ALA A 8 20.16 -18.77 -2.16
C ALA A 8 18.77 -19.43 -2.11
N ASP A 9 18.70 -20.76 -2.24
CA ASP A 9 17.46 -21.54 -2.13
C ASP A 9 16.80 -21.44 -0.74
N VAL A 10 17.60 -21.40 0.32
CA VAL A 10 17.11 -21.24 1.70
C VAL A 10 16.49 -19.84 1.92
N ARG A 11 16.87 -18.84 1.11
CA ARG A 11 16.39 -17.46 1.25
C ARG A 11 15.03 -17.23 0.59
N VAL A 12 14.76 -17.90 -0.54
CA VAL A 12 13.49 -17.78 -1.29
C VAL A 12 12.35 -18.46 -0.53
N ASN A 13 12.56 -19.70 -0.12
CA ASN A 13 11.62 -20.42 0.73
C ASN A 13 11.28 -19.63 2.01
N ARG A 14 12.22 -18.83 2.50
CA ARG A 14 12.04 -18.03 3.71
C ARG A 14 11.07 -16.85 3.53
N LEU A 15 11.01 -16.20 2.35
CA LEU A 15 10.06 -15.10 2.11
C LEU A 15 8.64 -15.63 2.00
N SER A 16 8.43 -16.69 1.21
CA SER A 16 7.12 -17.33 1.07
C SER A 16 6.62 -17.89 2.40
N GLU A 17 7.48 -18.52 3.18
CA GLU A 17 7.17 -19.01 4.52
C GLU A 17 6.78 -17.86 5.47
N GLN A 18 7.48 -16.72 5.42
CA GLN A 18 7.17 -15.55 6.23
C GLN A 18 5.81 -14.95 5.85
N VAL A 19 5.53 -14.81 4.56
CA VAL A 19 4.22 -14.29 4.10
C VAL A 19 3.11 -15.22 4.55
N LEU A 20 3.27 -16.53 4.39
CA LEU A 20 2.28 -17.52 4.83
C LEU A 20 2.09 -17.49 6.35
N ALA A 21 3.16 -17.32 7.13
CA ALA A 21 3.08 -17.18 8.58
C ALA A 21 2.32 -15.92 9.01
N VAL A 22 2.52 -14.80 8.30
CA VAL A 22 1.78 -13.54 8.51
C VAL A 22 0.29 -13.74 8.20
N LEU A 23 -0.04 -14.39 7.10
CA LEU A 23 -1.44 -14.67 6.73
C LEU A 23 -2.13 -15.55 7.77
N GLU A 24 -1.45 -16.57 8.27
CA GLU A 24 -1.98 -17.46 9.32
C GLU A 24 -2.16 -16.71 10.64
N HIS A 25 -1.21 -15.82 10.98
CA HIS A 25 -1.27 -14.98 12.17
C HIS A 25 -2.52 -14.11 12.24
N TYR A 26 -2.91 -13.49 11.11
CA TYR A 26 -4.09 -12.62 11.03
C TYR A 26 -5.43 -13.38 11.00
N LYS A 27 -5.43 -14.71 10.94
CA LYS A 27 -6.63 -15.54 11.17
C LYS A 27 -7.03 -15.59 12.64
N SER A 28 -6.12 -15.22 13.56
CA SER A 28 -6.40 -15.09 14.98
C SER A 28 -7.37 -13.94 15.26
N SER A 29 -8.22 -14.10 16.28
CA SER A 29 -9.14 -13.06 16.74
C SER A 29 -8.42 -11.84 17.32
N ASP A 30 -7.26 -12.05 17.95
CA ASP A 30 -6.40 -11.00 18.52
C ASP A 30 -4.93 -11.24 18.13
N PRO A 31 -4.54 -10.86 16.90
CA PRO A 31 -3.17 -11.02 16.44
C PRO A 31 -2.27 -9.99 17.14
N VAL A 32 -1.26 -10.47 17.86
CA VAL A 32 -0.27 -9.66 18.58
C VAL A 32 1.11 -9.96 18.02
N GLY A 33 1.88 -8.92 17.71
CA GLY A 33 3.17 -9.05 17.04
C GLY A 33 3.03 -9.32 15.54
N LEU A 34 4.15 -9.62 14.93
CA LEU A 34 4.24 -10.00 13.53
C LEU A 34 5.27 -11.09 13.37
N PRO A 35 4.93 -12.26 12.80
CA PRO A 35 5.90 -13.32 12.54
C PRO A 35 7.08 -12.83 11.70
N GLY A 36 8.30 -13.12 12.14
CA GLY A 36 9.52 -12.70 11.47
C GLY A 36 9.93 -11.24 11.67
N ALA A 37 9.20 -10.46 12.48
CA ALA A 37 9.62 -9.11 12.82
C ALA A 37 10.93 -9.12 13.62
N PRO A 38 11.95 -8.34 13.23
CA PRO A 38 13.29 -8.38 13.83
C PRO A 38 13.37 -7.51 15.09
N ILE A 39 12.39 -7.59 15.97
CA ILE A 39 12.34 -6.82 17.21
C ILE A 39 12.87 -7.70 18.34
N PRO A 40 14.00 -7.34 18.97
CA PRO A 40 14.54 -8.10 20.09
C PRO A 40 13.62 -8.00 21.31
N ASP A 41 13.29 -9.15 21.91
CA ASP A 41 12.47 -9.23 23.12
C ASP A 41 12.92 -10.46 23.94
N PRO A 42 13.61 -10.26 25.08
CA PRO A 42 13.94 -8.98 25.72
C PRO A 42 15.03 -8.18 24.99
N MET A 43 14.97 -6.86 25.13
CA MET A 43 16.00 -5.95 24.63
C MET A 43 16.80 -5.36 25.77
N PRO A 44 18.12 -5.63 25.91
CA PRO A 44 18.95 -4.99 26.90
C PRO A 44 19.16 -3.50 26.55
N ILE A 45 19.14 -2.65 27.58
CA ILE A 45 19.42 -1.21 27.47
C ILE A 45 20.62 -0.84 28.34
N PRO A 46 21.37 0.20 27.96
CA PRO A 46 22.52 0.64 28.75
C PRO A 46 22.14 1.07 30.16
N ASP A 47 23.12 1.01 31.07
CA ASP A 47 22.98 1.54 32.40
C ASP A 47 22.65 3.04 32.38
N MET A 48 21.70 3.46 33.21
CA MET A 48 21.20 4.83 33.27
C MET A 48 21.55 5.42 34.64
N LYS A 49 21.96 6.69 34.66
CA LYS A 49 22.30 7.40 35.88
C LYS A 49 21.71 8.81 35.88
N THR A 50 21.05 9.18 36.97
CA THR A 50 20.50 10.52 37.13
C THR A 50 20.66 10.99 38.58
N SER A 51 20.77 12.31 38.76
CA SER A 51 20.74 12.95 40.06
C SER A 51 19.32 13.39 40.38
N ILE A 52 18.83 12.95 41.52
CA ILE A 52 17.54 13.35 42.07
C ILE A 52 17.78 14.08 43.40
N ALA A 53 16.75 14.75 43.92
CA ALA A 53 16.89 15.52 45.18
C ALA A 53 17.40 14.70 46.39
N LEU A 54 17.19 13.36 46.33
CA LEU A 54 17.58 12.43 47.38
C LEU A 54 18.99 11.83 47.19
N GLY A 55 19.66 12.11 46.08
CA GLY A 55 20.97 11.54 45.75
C GLY A 55 21.12 11.15 44.30
N THR A 56 21.96 10.17 44.03
CA THR A 56 22.19 9.64 42.69
C THR A 56 21.49 8.29 42.50
N LEU A 57 20.55 8.22 41.56
CA LEU A 57 19.92 7.00 41.13
C LEU A 57 20.70 6.41 39.95
N THR A 58 21.04 5.12 40.07
CA THR A 58 21.64 4.36 38.98
C THR A 58 20.76 3.13 38.71
N LEU A 59 20.37 2.93 37.45
CA LEU A 59 19.67 1.74 36.98
C LEU A 59 20.65 0.92 36.16
N LYS A 60 20.81 -0.36 36.51
CA LYS A 60 21.79 -1.26 35.93
C LYS A 60 21.14 -2.52 35.42
N GLU A 61 21.75 -3.09 34.39
CA GLU A 61 21.32 -4.40 33.83
C GLU A 61 19.83 -4.40 33.47
N GLN A 62 19.36 -3.29 32.91
CA GLN A 62 17.94 -3.16 32.52
C GLN A 62 17.68 -3.86 31.21
N SER A 63 16.55 -4.55 31.14
CA SER A 63 16.05 -5.16 29.90
C SER A 63 14.57 -4.84 29.72
N VAL A 64 14.19 -4.55 28.47
CA VAL A 64 12.81 -4.27 28.07
C VAL A 64 12.17 -5.54 27.56
N TYR A 65 11.01 -5.87 28.09
CA TYR A 65 10.20 -7.04 27.73
C TYR A 65 8.86 -6.60 27.15
N GLY A 66 8.37 -7.29 26.15
CA GLY A 66 7.07 -7.05 25.54
C GLY A 66 7.10 -6.27 24.22
N LEU A 67 8.28 -5.91 23.71
CA LEU A 67 8.42 -5.19 22.44
C LEU A 67 7.88 -5.99 21.25
N SER A 68 7.93 -7.30 21.29
CA SER A 68 7.39 -8.18 20.25
C SER A 68 5.86 -8.26 20.24
N LYS A 69 5.19 -7.76 21.30
CA LYS A 69 3.73 -7.83 21.48
C LYS A 69 3.00 -6.60 20.97
N PHE A 70 3.50 -5.99 19.91
CA PHE A 70 2.86 -4.83 19.28
C PHE A 70 1.64 -5.23 18.46
N ARG A 71 0.73 -4.27 18.24
CA ARG A 71 -0.36 -4.35 17.25
C ARG A 71 -0.17 -3.26 16.21
N ILE A 72 -0.50 -3.58 14.97
CA ILE A 72 -0.55 -2.59 13.91
C ILE A 72 -1.95 -1.97 13.94
N GLU A 73 -2.04 -0.71 14.34
CA GLU A 73 -3.30 0.03 14.43
C GLU A 73 -3.74 0.51 13.06
N PHE A 74 -2.80 1.07 12.30
CA PHE A 74 -3.02 1.47 10.93
C PHE A 74 -1.72 1.43 10.11
N ALA A 75 -1.87 1.33 8.79
CA ALA A 75 -0.82 1.54 7.83
C ALA A 75 -1.41 2.23 6.60
N ASN A 76 -0.94 3.44 6.31
CA ASN A 76 -1.39 4.24 5.18
C ASN A 76 -0.24 4.37 4.20
N SER A 77 -0.41 3.90 2.98
CA SER A 77 0.62 4.02 1.96
C SER A 77 0.16 4.88 0.80
N ASN A 78 1.07 5.70 0.32
CA ASN A 78 0.96 6.40 -0.95
C ASN A 78 1.93 5.74 -1.94
N LEU A 79 1.40 4.96 -2.87
CA LEU A 79 2.21 4.25 -3.84
C LEU A 79 2.86 5.18 -4.87
N GLY A 80 2.33 6.40 -5.06
CA GLY A 80 2.93 7.41 -5.93
C GLY A 80 4.23 7.96 -5.36
N ASP A 81 4.23 8.27 -4.07
CA ASP A 81 5.38 8.81 -3.34
C ASP A 81 6.22 7.71 -2.67
N MET A 82 5.76 6.46 -2.72
CA MET A 82 6.39 5.29 -2.10
C MET A 82 6.66 5.49 -0.60
N GLU A 83 5.72 6.13 0.07
CA GLU A 83 5.74 6.39 1.51
C GLU A 83 4.67 5.56 2.23
N VAL A 84 5.02 5.07 3.41
CA VAL A 84 4.11 4.34 4.30
C VAL A 84 4.12 5.00 5.66
N PHE A 85 2.94 5.42 6.13
CA PHE A 85 2.72 5.86 7.50
C PHE A 85 2.18 4.68 8.30
N ILE A 86 2.76 4.43 9.45
CA ILE A 86 2.38 3.30 10.31
C ILE A 86 2.13 3.76 11.74
N GLY A 87 1.09 3.22 12.36
CA GLY A 87 0.81 3.34 13.78
C GLY A 87 0.86 1.99 14.45
N LEU A 88 1.57 1.90 15.56
CA LEU A 88 1.74 0.69 16.36
C LEU A 88 1.33 0.96 17.79
N SER A 89 0.73 0.00 18.45
CA SER A 89 0.45 0.06 19.90
C SER A 89 1.07 -1.13 20.62
N VAL A 90 1.44 -0.92 21.88
CA VAL A 90 1.84 -1.97 22.80
C VAL A 90 1.14 -1.71 24.14
N ASP A 91 0.37 -2.67 24.60
CA ASP A 91 -0.43 -2.51 25.81
C ASP A 91 0.47 -2.27 27.03
N VAL A 92 1.50 -3.10 27.17
CA VAL A 92 2.40 -3.07 28.35
C VAL A 92 3.82 -3.44 27.94
N LEU A 93 4.78 -2.62 28.29
CA LEU A 93 6.20 -2.98 28.33
C LEU A 93 6.65 -3.05 29.80
N GLN A 94 7.53 -4.00 30.10
CA GLN A 94 8.18 -4.11 31.40
C GLN A 94 9.67 -3.88 31.25
N VAL A 95 10.22 -2.99 32.08
CA VAL A 95 11.67 -2.76 32.18
C VAL A 95 12.12 -3.32 33.52
N LEU A 96 12.86 -4.40 33.45
CA LEU A 96 13.33 -5.13 34.62
C LEU A 96 14.85 -5.03 34.74
N GLY A 97 15.33 -4.84 35.96
CA GLY A 97 16.76 -4.79 36.27
C GLY A 97 17.02 -4.48 37.71
N ASN A 98 18.14 -3.84 38.01
CA ASN A 98 18.58 -3.47 39.33
C ASN A 98 18.70 -1.95 39.46
N TYR A 99 18.43 -1.44 40.65
CA TYR A 99 18.70 -0.04 40.97
C TYR A 99 19.65 0.13 42.15
N SER A 100 20.36 1.21 42.15
CA SER A 100 21.16 1.68 43.29
C SER A 100 20.91 3.17 43.50
N LEU A 101 20.47 3.53 44.68
CA LEU A 101 20.33 4.90 45.11
C LEU A 101 21.36 5.24 46.18
N GLY A 102 22.29 6.11 45.86
CA GLY A 102 23.29 6.63 46.79
C GLY A 102 22.91 8.03 47.25
N SER A 103 22.70 8.21 48.55
CA SER A 103 22.58 9.52 49.17
C SER A 103 23.76 9.77 50.13
N PHE A 104 23.87 11.01 50.65
CA PHE A 104 24.90 11.32 51.66
C PHE A 104 24.81 10.47 52.94
N TRP A 105 23.61 9.91 53.21
CA TRP A 105 23.30 9.26 54.49
C TRP A 105 23.00 7.77 54.36
N SER A 106 22.62 7.32 53.20
CA SER A 106 22.27 5.93 53.02
C SER A 106 22.44 5.47 51.58
N ARG A 107 22.58 4.15 51.39
CA ARG A 107 22.53 3.47 50.10
C ARG A 107 21.40 2.48 50.13
N SER A 108 20.57 2.51 49.08
CA SER A 108 19.51 1.55 48.88
C SER A 108 19.72 0.87 47.52
N GLU A 109 19.63 -0.45 47.50
CA GLU A 109 19.80 -1.25 46.31
C GLU A 109 18.73 -2.34 46.27
N GLY A 110 18.28 -2.71 45.09
CA GLY A 110 17.29 -3.75 44.91
C GLY A 110 16.88 -3.94 43.47
N ALA A 111 15.91 -4.79 43.26
CA ALA A 111 15.33 -4.95 41.94
C ALA A 111 14.44 -3.75 41.56
N SER A 112 14.46 -3.40 40.30
CA SER A 112 13.59 -2.41 39.69
C SER A 112 12.65 -3.05 38.68
N ASN A 113 11.38 -2.71 38.78
CA ASN A 113 10.35 -3.07 37.80
C ASN A 113 9.61 -1.79 37.41
N ILE A 114 9.75 -1.40 36.14
CA ILE A 114 9.09 -0.23 35.58
C ILE A 114 8.14 -0.71 34.50
N THR A 115 6.87 -0.43 34.69
CA THR A 115 5.80 -0.85 33.78
C THR A 115 5.33 0.37 33.00
N LEU A 116 5.46 0.30 31.68
CA LEU A 116 4.98 1.30 30.74
C LEU A 116 3.69 0.78 30.12
N LYS A 117 2.62 1.58 30.21
CA LYS A 117 1.28 1.21 29.73
C LYS A 117 0.81 2.12 28.61
N GLY A 118 0.10 1.55 27.64
CA GLY A 118 -0.47 2.29 26.53
C GLY A 118 0.59 3.00 25.70
N LEU A 119 1.59 2.24 25.24
CA LEU A 119 2.58 2.78 24.32
C LEU A 119 2.00 2.88 22.94
N TYR A 120 2.30 3.97 22.30
CA TYR A 120 1.94 4.24 20.92
C TYR A 120 3.14 4.74 20.15
N ALA A 121 3.43 4.09 19.04
CA ALA A 121 4.47 4.47 18.10
C ALA A 121 3.84 4.81 16.76
N GLU A 122 4.26 5.91 16.17
CA GLU A 122 3.89 6.26 14.81
C GLU A 122 5.12 6.67 14.01
N GLY A 123 5.07 6.49 12.70
CA GLY A 123 6.20 6.84 11.88
C GLY A 123 5.97 6.71 10.40
N ILE A 124 7.04 7.00 9.67
CA ILE A 124 7.10 7.03 8.22
C ILE A 124 8.21 6.10 7.77
N ALA A 125 7.92 5.29 6.75
CA ALA A 125 8.92 4.54 6.00
C ALA A 125 8.89 4.99 4.54
N LYS A 126 10.07 5.21 3.93
CA LYS A 126 10.22 5.59 2.53
C LYS A 126 10.93 4.51 1.76
N LEU A 127 10.39 4.22 0.57
CA LEU A 127 10.96 3.29 -0.39
C LEU A 127 11.40 4.05 -1.64
N GLU A 128 12.55 3.70 -2.20
CA GLU A 128 13.04 4.26 -3.45
C GLU A 128 13.49 3.14 -4.39
N VAL A 129 13.48 3.44 -5.69
CA VAL A 129 14.08 2.57 -6.69
C VAL A 129 15.54 2.96 -6.86
N ALA A 130 16.45 2.07 -6.46
CA ALA A 130 17.87 2.28 -6.64
C ALA A 130 18.25 2.34 -8.12
N ARG A 131 19.44 2.89 -8.43
CA ARG A 131 19.93 3.02 -9.82
C ARG A 131 19.99 1.70 -10.60
N GLU A 132 20.13 0.60 -9.89
CA GLU A 132 20.17 -0.75 -10.43
C GLU A 132 18.78 -1.35 -10.68
N GLY A 133 17.71 -0.60 -10.37
CA GLY A 133 16.33 -0.99 -10.61
C GLY A 133 15.70 -1.84 -9.50
N HIS A 134 16.36 -2.02 -8.35
CA HIS A 134 15.77 -2.70 -7.21
C HIS A 134 15.18 -1.70 -6.20
N LEU A 135 14.20 -2.17 -5.42
CA LEU A 135 13.60 -1.40 -4.34
C LEU A 135 14.51 -1.41 -3.11
N GLU A 136 14.64 -0.26 -2.45
CA GLU A 136 15.27 -0.16 -1.14
C GLU A 136 14.50 0.81 -0.23
N ALA A 137 14.48 0.49 1.05
CA ALA A 137 13.99 1.40 2.08
C ALA A 137 15.12 2.37 2.46
N THR A 138 14.87 3.66 2.30
CA THR A 138 15.87 4.72 2.52
C THR A 138 15.76 5.34 3.89
N GLU A 139 14.55 5.41 4.44
CA GLU A 139 14.30 6.08 5.71
C GLU A 139 13.20 5.36 6.48
N ILE A 140 13.42 5.18 7.78
CA ILE A 140 12.40 4.78 8.74
C ILE A 140 12.52 5.73 9.92
N LEU A 141 11.50 6.56 10.14
CA LEU A 141 11.41 7.49 11.26
C LEU A 141 10.23 7.09 12.14
N LEU A 142 10.52 6.70 13.38
CA LEU A 142 9.51 6.36 14.37
C LEU A 142 9.60 7.29 15.56
N ASP A 143 8.48 7.66 16.14
CA ASP A 143 8.36 8.27 17.44
C ASP A 143 7.55 7.40 18.40
N LEU A 144 7.77 7.55 19.70
CA LEU A 144 7.17 6.71 20.72
C LEU A 144 6.61 7.59 21.85
N THR A 145 5.37 7.33 22.22
CA THR A 145 4.69 7.96 23.37
C THR A 145 4.20 6.91 24.34
N VAL A 146 3.94 7.30 25.58
CA VAL A 146 3.44 6.43 26.65
C VAL A 146 2.32 7.13 27.40
N ALA A 147 1.27 6.37 27.73
CA ALA A 147 0.10 6.91 28.45
C ALA A 147 0.32 6.94 29.98
N ASP A 148 0.92 5.88 30.54
CA ASP A 148 1.12 5.75 31.99
C ASP A 148 2.42 4.99 32.30
N ILE A 149 3.06 5.33 33.41
CA ILE A 149 4.31 4.74 33.86
C ILE A 149 4.22 4.40 35.36
N ASP A 150 4.28 3.12 35.68
CA ASP A 150 4.35 2.62 37.05
C ASP A 150 5.80 2.22 37.40
N VAL A 151 6.32 2.73 38.50
CA VAL A 151 7.66 2.41 38.99
C VAL A 151 7.58 1.66 40.31
N HIS A 152 8.12 0.45 40.32
CA HIS A 152 8.27 -0.34 41.53
C HIS A 152 9.74 -0.67 41.80
N LEU A 153 10.21 -0.25 42.97
CA LEU A 153 11.57 -0.48 43.44
C LEU A 153 11.51 -1.27 44.75
N GLU A 154 12.22 -2.39 44.81
CA GLU A 154 12.30 -3.23 46.01
C GLU A 154 13.27 -2.62 47.03
N ASN A 155 13.15 -3.01 48.29
CA ASN A 155 14.08 -2.67 49.38
C ASN A 155 14.33 -1.17 49.54
N ARG A 156 13.29 -0.34 49.48
CA ARG A 156 13.37 1.13 49.55
C ARG A 156 13.94 1.69 50.85
N GLY A 157 14.09 0.86 51.87
CA GLY A 157 14.61 1.23 53.18
C GLY A 157 13.80 2.32 53.89
N LEU A 158 14.45 3.10 54.74
CA LEU A 158 13.85 4.22 55.47
C LEU A 158 13.34 5.38 54.58
N LEU A 159 13.74 5.37 53.30
CA LEU A 159 13.37 6.42 52.32
C LEU A 159 12.06 6.14 51.60
N GLY A 160 11.37 5.03 51.89
CA GLY A 160 10.21 4.54 51.13
C GLY A 160 9.06 5.55 50.99
N SER A 161 8.75 6.31 52.03
CA SER A 161 7.70 7.33 51.99
C SER A 161 8.11 8.59 51.22
N MET A 162 9.40 8.95 51.24
CA MET A 162 9.91 10.11 50.47
C MET A 162 10.02 9.81 48.98
N PHE A 163 10.17 8.53 48.61
CA PHE A 163 10.22 8.09 47.23
C PHE A 163 8.92 8.29 46.46
N GLN A 164 7.77 8.22 47.15
CA GLN A 164 6.46 8.27 46.47
C GLN A 164 6.32 9.53 45.57
N GLY A 165 6.86 10.68 46.04
CA GLY A 165 6.81 11.93 45.28
C GLY A 165 7.76 11.97 44.06
N PHE A 166 8.75 11.07 43.98
CA PHE A 166 9.75 11.05 42.92
C PHE A 166 9.51 9.92 41.89
N LEU A 167 8.60 8.96 42.13
CA LEU A 167 8.37 7.82 41.25
C LEU A 167 8.00 8.27 39.84
N ASN A 168 7.13 9.27 39.70
CA ASN A 168 6.76 9.79 38.40
C ASN A 168 7.96 10.41 37.66
N THR A 169 8.80 11.15 38.38
CA THR A 169 10.05 11.74 37.82
C THR A 169 11.01 10.66 37.37
N ILE A 170 11.15 9.57 38.15
CA ILE A 170 11.98 8.42 37.79
C ILE A 170 11.40 7.71 36.53
N GLY A 171 10.10 7.51 36.48
CA GLY A 171 9.43 6.88 35.34
C GLY A 171 9.64 7.66 34.04
N THR A 172 9.39 8.97 34.09
CA THR A 172 9.63 9.87 32.95
C THR A 172 11.09 9.86 32.53
N PHE A 173 12.02 9.98 33.49
CA PHE A 173 13.45 9.91 33.20
C PHE A 173 13.85 8.60 32.51
N VAL A 174 13.36 7.47 33.01
CA VAL A 174 13.64 6.16 32.41
C VAL A 174 13.09 6.09 30.99
N PHE A 175 11.85 6.50 30.78
CA PHE A 175 11.24 6.50 29.46
C PHE A 175 12.01 7.38 28.48
N GLU A 176 12.30 8.64 28.83
CA GLU A 176 13.02 9.57 27.96
C GLU A 176 14.45 9.13 27.65
N THR A 177 15.11 8.45 28.61
CA THR A 177 16.46 7.92 28.39
C THR A 177 16.46 6.66 27.53
N MET A 178 15.47 5.80 27.70
CA MET A 178 15.34 4.52 27.04
C MET A 178 14.79 4.65 25.62
N LYS A 179 13.89 5.61 25.37
CA LYS A 179 13.23 5.87 24.10
C LYS A 179 14.21 5.92 22.92
N PRO A 180 15.30 6.69 22.93
CA PRO A 180 16.25 6.75 21.82
C PRO A 180 16.92 5.39 21.51
N PHE A 181 17.20 4.59 22.54
CA PHE A 181 17.78 3.27 22.37
C PHE A 181 16.81 2.30 21.71
N ILE A 182 15.55 2.28 22.16
CA ILE A 182 14.50 1.48 21.56
C ILE A 182 14.34 1.85 20.09
N LEU A 183 14.14 3.14 19.80
CA LEU A 183 13.91 3.64 18.45
C LEU A 183 15.10 3.35 17.53
N ASN A 184 16.32 3.59 17.97
CA ASN A 184 17.52 3.31 17.18
C ASN A 184 17.64 1.80 16.86
N LYS A 185 17.46 0.96 17.87
CA LYS A 185 17.59 -0.49 17.69
C LYS A 185 16.50 -1.06 16.77
N VAL A 186 15.26 -0.61 16.97
CA VAL A 186 14.14 -1.01 16.14
C VAL A 186 14.33 -0.52 14.70
N ASN A 187 14.65 0.77 14.51
CA ASN A 187 14.86 1.35 13.19
C ASN A 187 15.99 0.65 12.43
N THR A 188 17.12 0.39 13.07
CA THR A 188 18.27 -0.27 12.44
C THR A 188 17.93 -1.71 12.04
N ASN A 189 17.29 -2.47 12.92
CA ASN A 189 16.93 -3.85 12.64
C ASN A 189 15.87 -3.96 11.55
N VAL A 190 14.81 -3.14 11.63
CA VAL A 190 13.73 -3.12 10.65
C VAL A 190 14.24 -2.69 9.28
N LEU A 191 15.02 -1.60 9.20
CA LEU A 191 15.60 -1.13 7.93
C LEU A 191 16.51 -2.19 7.30
N GLY A 192 17.36 -2.82 8.10
CA GLY A 192 18.26 -3.87 7.63
C GLY A 192 17.53 -5.09 7.08
N ASP A 193 16.50 -5.56 7.77
CA ASP A 193 15.71 -6.73 7.35
C ASP A 193 14.81 -6.40 6.15
N VAL A 194 14.20 -5.23 6.11
CA VAL A 194 13.41 -4.77 4.96
C VAL A 194 14.30 -4.74 3.72
N ASN A 195 15.47 -4.10 3.79
CA ASN A 195 16.39 -4.03 2.65
C ASN A 195 16.94 -5.39 2.25
N LYS A 196 17.19 -6.29 3.19
CA LYS A 196 17.60 -7.66 2.90
C LYS A 196 16.51 -8.43 2.14
N ASN A 197 15.26 -8.28 2.55
CA ASN A 197 14.12 -8.90 1.88
C ASN A 197 13.86 -8.27 0.51
N LEU A 198 13.95 -6.94 0.38
CA LEU A 198 13.79 -6.23 -0.88
C LEU A 198 14.86 -6.61 -1.92
N ARG A 199 16.11 -6.85 -1.50
CA ARG A 199 17.18 -7.34 -2.38
C ARG A 199 16.95 -8.77 -2.89
N GLY A 200 16.14 -9.55 -2.18
CA GLY A 200 15.67 -10.87 -2.64
C GLY A 200 14.67 -10.77 -3.80
N PHE A 201 14.00 -9.64 -3.98
CA PHE A 201 13.12 -9.39 -5.11
C PHE A 201 13.96 -9.08 -6.36
N LYS A 202 14.03 -10.03 -7.29
CA LYS A 202 14.76 -9.87 -8.56
C LYS A 202 13.97 -9.08 -9.63
N MET A 203 12.88 -8.42 -9.27
CA MET A 203 12.17 -7.53 -10.19
C MET A 203 12.98 -6.27 -10.41
N THR A 204 13.43 -6.06 -11.63
CA THR A 204 14.02 -4.80 -12.09
C THR A 204 12.90 -3.88 -12.58
N PHE A 205 12.81 -2.73 -11.99
CA PHE A 205 11.88 -1.69 -12.44
C PHE A 205 12.59 -0.82 -13.47
N PRO A 206 12.07 -0.74 -14.72
CA PRO A 206 12.64 0.18 -15.70
C PRO A 206 12.47 1.62 -15.21
N ASN A 207 13.49 2.44 -15.37
CA ASN A 207 13.59 3.82 -14.87
C ASN A 207 12.47 4.78 -15.34
N SER A 208 11.52 4.34 -16.18
CA SER A 208 10.52 5.20 -16.81
C SER A 208 9.06 4.80 -16.58
N LEU A 209 8.76 3.64 -16.00
CA LEU A 209 7.40 3.16 -15.82
C LEU A 209 7.19 2.62 -14.41
N ALA A 210 6.21 3.21 -13.71
CA ALA A 210 5.77 2.65 -12.43
C ALA A 210 5.18 1.24 -12.64
N PRO A 211 5.45 0.27 -11.75
CA PRO A 211 4.90 -1.09 -11.85
C PRO A 211 3.38 -1.14 -12.01
N VAL A 212 2.69 -0.21 -11.35
CA VAL A 212 1.24 -0.03 -11.43
C VAL A 212 0.81 0.34 -12.87
N ASP A 213 1.52 1.25 -13.53
CA ASP A 213 1.19 1.67 -14.88
C ASP A 213 1.40 0.55 -15.91
N MET A 214 2.33 -0.37 -15.65
CA MET A 214 2.47 -1.62 -16.42
C MET A 214 1.22 -2.51 -16.30
N GLY A 215 0.66 -2.63 -15.09
CA GLY A 215 -0.60 -3.33 -14.85
C GLY A 215 -1.77 -2.73 -15.63
N PHE A 216 -1.89 -1.42 -15.67
CA PHE A 216 -2.89 -0.72 -16.50
C PHE A 216 -2.70 -0.98 -17.98
N ALA A 217 -1.46 -1.02 -18.47
CA ALA A 217 -1.17 -1.34 -19.88
C ALA A 217 -1.66 -2.76 -20.26
N GLU A 218 -1.48 -3.73 -19.40
CA GLU A 218 -1.98 -5.08 -19.61
C GLU A 218 -3.51 -5.13 -19.53
N GLY A 219 -4.11 -4.45 -18.56
CA GLY A 219 -5.56 -4.31 -18.42
C GLY A 219 -6.22 -3.75 -19.69
N ARG A 220 -5.63 -2.73 -20.32
CA ARG A 220 -6.12 -2.17 -21.59
C ARG A 220 -6.18 -3.22 -22.71
N LYS A 221 -5.18 -4.10 -22.79
CA LYS A 221 -5.18 -5.21 -23.79
C LYS A 221 -6.33 -6.18 -23.53
N ILE A 222 -6.57 -6.51 -22.27
CA ILE A 222 -7.67 -7.40 -21.87
C ILE A 222 -9.02 -6.81 -22.24
N VAL A 223 -9.27 -5.53 -21.92
CA VAL A 223 -10.52 -4.83 -22.23
C VAL A 223 -10.82 -4.82 -23.74
N ARG A 224 -9.79 -4.56 -24.58
CA ARG A 224 -9.94 -4.67 -26.05
C ARG A 224 -10.24 -6.09 -26.50
N LYS A 225 -9.54 -7.10 -25.95
CA LYS A 225 -9.75 -8.50 -26.29
C LYS A 225 -11.13 -8.99 -25.90
N MET A 226 -11.70 -8.48 -24.82
CA MET A 226 -13.06 -8.80 -24.37
C MET A 226 -14.16 -8.09 -25.18
N GLY A 227 -13.80 -7.17 -26.10
CA GLY A 227 -14.75 -6.46 -26.95
C GLY A 227 -15.49 -5.32 -26.25
N TYR A 228 -14.92 -4.77 -25.17
CA TYR A 228 -15.47 -3.60 -24.48
C TYR A 228 -15.05 -2.25 -25.09
N ASP A 229 -14.29 -2.28 -26.19
CA ASP A 229 -13.92 -1.08 -26.92
C ASP A 229 -13.83 -1.39 -28.42
N PRO A 230 -14.78 -0.94 -29.26
CA PRO A 230 -15.95 -0.08 -28.94
C PRO A 230 -17.05 -0.82 -28.17
N TYR A 231 -17.77 -0.09 -27.32
CA TYR A 231 -18.86 -0.60 -26.50
C TYR A 231 -20.22 -0.17 -27.02
N LYS A 232 -21.15 -1.11 -27.15
CA LYS A 232 -22.52 -0.83 -27.60
C LYS A 232 -23.44 -0.62 -26.41
N ILE A 233 -24.03 0.56 -26.34
CA ILE A 233 -25.03 0.93 -25.35
C ILE A 233 -26.42 0.55 -25.86
N LYS A 234 -27.30 0.17 -24.94
CA LYS A 234 -28.69 -0.20 -25.25
C LYS A 234 -29.47 0.98 -25.81
N ASP A 235 -30.24 0.71 -26.85
CA ASP A 235 -31.15 1.67 -27.44
C ASP A 235 -32.21 2.14 -26.40
N PHE A 236 -32.65 3.39 -26.48
CA PHE A 236 -33.65 3.92 -25.56
C PHE A 236 -34.62 4.87 -26.25
N THR A 237 -35.79 5.07 -25.61
CA THR A 237 -36.82 5.99 -26.03
C THR A 237 -37.11 6.99 -24.91
N HIS A 238 -37.41 8.23 -25.28
CA HIS A 238 -37.83 9.26 -24.35
C HIS A 238 -39.02 10.02 -24.94
N THR A 239 -40.06 10.23 -24.11
CA THR A 239 -41.28 10.92 -24.56
C THR A 239 -41.51 12.15 -23.70
N THR A 240 -41.70 13.29 -24.34
CA THR A 240 -42.06 14.56 -23.66
C THR A 240 -43.26 15.17 -24.35
N GLY A 241 -44.45 15.10 -23.75
CA GLY A 241 -45.68 15.53 -24.33
C GLY A 241 -46.04 14.73 -25.60
N ILE A 242 -46.13 15.45 -26.74
CA ILE A 242 -46.40 14.83 -28.04
C ILE A 242 -45.15 14.46 -28.83
N LEU A 243 -43.95 14.74 -28.28
CA LEU A 243 -42.69 14.45 -28.91
C LEU A 243 -42.14 13.13 -28.38
N GLY A 244 -41.87 12.16 -29.25
CA GLY A 244 -41.15 10.94 -28.98
C GLY A 244 -39.75 11.02 -29.58
N LEU A 245 -38.73 10.76 -28.77
CA LEU A 245 -37.32 10.63 -29.19
C LEU A 245 -36.90 9.17 -29.02
N GLU A 246 -36.46 8.56 -30.10
CA GLU A 246 -35.81 7.26 -30.09
C GLU A 246 -34.35 7.41 -30.44
N VAL A 247 -33.46 6.81 -29.64
CA VAL A 247 -32.01 6.84 -29.86
C VAL A 247 -31.52 5.41 -29.95
N THR A 248 -30.90 5.09 -31.09
CA THR A 248 -30.50 3.74 -31.45
C THR A 248 -29.05 3.68 -31.90
N GLN A 249 -28.49 2.48 -31.95
CA GLN A 249 -27.13 2.20 -32.39
C GLN A 249 -26.06 3.09 -31.69
N ILE A 250 -26.15 3.18 -30.40
CA ILE A 250 -25.26 4.00 -29.59
C ILE A 250 -23.96 3.23 -29.38
N TRP A 251 -22.87 3.75 -29.89
CA TRP A 251 -21.53 3.20 -29.76
C TRP A 251 -20.62 4.21 -29.10
N VAL A 252 -19.75 3.71 -28.20
CA VAL A 252 -18.72 4.49 -27.50
C VAL A 252 -17.37 3.80 -27.70
N SER A 253 -16.38 4.56 -28.16
CA SER A 253 -15.00 4.11 -28.36
C SER A 253 -14.06 4.90 -27.45
N GLY A 254 -12.91 4.30 -27.12
CA GLY A 254 -11.89 4.92 -26.28
C GLY A 254 -11.91 4.43 -24.82
N LEU A 255 -12.81 3.52 -24.47
CA LEU A 255 -12.84 2.95 -23.10
C LEU A 255 -11.55 2.22 -22.73
N ALA A 256 -10.85 1.63 -23.71
CA ALA A 256 -9.55 0.98 -23.49
C ALA A 256 -8.36 1.96 -23.49
N THR A 257 -8.58 3.26 -23.30
CA THR A 257 -7.52 4.27 -23.12
C THR A 257 -7.28 4.58 -21.64
N PHE A 258 -7.92 3.86 -20.74
CA PHE A 258 -7.87 4.16 -19.32
C PHE A 258 -6.44 4.11 -18.77
N HIS A 259 -6.17 5.01 -17.83
CA HIS A 259 -4.90 5.19 -17.15
C HIS A 259 -5.15 5.57 -15.69
N ARG A 260 -4.15 5.48 -14.87
CA ARG A 260 -4.24 5.90 -13.48
C ARG A 260 -4.40 7.43 -13.39
N VAL A 261 -5.33 7.87 -12.58
CA VAL A 261 -5.53 9.29 -12.23
C VAL A 261 -5.15 9.47 -10.76
N GLY A 262 -4.19 10.33 -10.51
CA GLY A 262 -3.71 10.58 -9.16
C GLY A 262 -2.97 9.38 -8.54
N ASN A 263 -2.98 9.31 -7.22
CA ASN A 263 -2.29 8.29 -6.44
C ASN A 263 -3.22 7.11 -6.15
N ILE A 264 -2.63 5.93 -6.07
CA ILE A 264 -3.30 4.76 -5.48
C ILE A 264 -2.96 4.77 -4.00
N THR A 265 -3.98 4.78 -3.15
CA THR A 265 -3.81 4.71 -1.70
C THR A 265 -4.17 3.34 -1.18
N VAL A 266 -3.35 2.82 -0.30
CA VAL A 266 -3.62 1.60 0.46
C VAL A 266 -3.54 1.95 1.93
N THR A 267 -4.65 1.82 2.62
CA THR A 267 -4.74 2.11 4.04
C THR A 267 -5.18 0.86 4.80
N MET A 268 -4.63 0.67 5.98
CA MET A 268 -5.05 -0.42 6.85
C MET A 268 -5.51 0.16 8.18
N GLU A 269 -6.70 -0.22 8.59
CA GLU A 269 -7.30 0.16 9.86
C GLU A 269 -8.19 -1.00 10.36
N ASN A 270 -8.19 -1.25 11.67
CA ASN A 270 -9.01 -2.29 12.29
C ASN A 270 -8.92 -3.66 11.59
N LYS A 271 -7.71 -4.11 11.22
CA LYS A 271 -7.43 -5.37 10.51
C LYS A 271 -8.11 -5.45 9.13
N THR A 272 -8.44 -4.32 8.54
CA THR A 272 -9.02 -4.22 7.20
C THR A 272 -8.13 -3.33 6.35
N VAL A 273 -7.76 -3.81 5.19
CA VAL A 273 -7.03 -3.06 4.17
C VAL A 273 -8.04 -2.41 3.24
N TYR A 274 -7.91 -1.13 3.03
CA TYR A 274 -8.68 -0.34 2.06
C TYR A 274 -7.77 0.06 0.92
N PHE A 275 -8.23 -0.19 -0.27
CA PHE A 275 -7.56 0.18 -1.51
C PHE A 275 -8.44 1.18 -2.24
N GLU A 276 -7.89 2.33 -2.57
CA GLU A 276 -8.59 3.37 -3.33
C GLU A 276 -7.75 3.78 -4.54
N ALA A 277 -8.38 3.79 -5.70
CA ALA A 277 -7.76 4.17 -6.95
C ALA A 277 -8.74 4.87 -7.87
N SER A 278 -8.26 5.88 -8.57
CA SER A 278 -8.97 6.53 -9.66
C SER A 278 -8.36 6.15 -11.01
N VAL A 279 -9.23 5.85 -11.95
CA VAL A 279 -8.89 5.48 -13.31
C VAL A 279 -9.64 6.38 -14.27
N GLY A 280 -8.95 7.04 -15.16
CA GLY A 280 -9.54 7.92 -16.17
C GLY A 280 -9.25 7.47 -17.58
N THR A 281 -10.15 7.76 -18.51
CA THR A 281 -9.91 7.56 -19.95
C THR A 281 -9.40 8.85 -20.58
N GLN A 282 -8.84 8.72 -21.76
CA GLN A 282 -8.71 9.87 -22.68
C GLN A 282 -10.09 10.22 -23.24
N GLN A 283 -10.13 11.16 -24.17
CA GLN A 283 -11.35 11.53 -24.87
C GLN A 283 -12.04 10.30 -25.46
N LEU A 284 -13.33 10.15 -25.13
CA LEU A 284 -14.18 9.14 -25.72
C LEU A 284 -14.91 9.70 -26.92
N GLU A 285 -15.10 8.85 -27.92
CA GLU A 285 -15.86 9.20 -29.12
C GLU A 285 -17.08 8.29 -29.23
N GLY A 286 -18.20 8.86 -29.59
CA GLY A 286 -19.41 8.10 -29.76
C GLY A 286 -20.23 8.54 -30.96
N ARG A 287 -21.15 7.66 -31.34
CA ARG A 287 -22.11 7.91 -32.41
C ARG A 287 -23.41 7.21 -32.12
N CYS A 288 -24.52 7.81 -32.55
CA CYS A 288 -25.83 7.21 -32.48
C CYS A 288 -26.73 7.72 -33.61
N HIS A 289 -27.85 7.02 -33.79
CA HIS A 289 -28.95 7.47 -34.61
C HIS A 289 -30.07 7.95 -33.71
N TRP A 290 -30.76 9.00 -34.14
CA TRP A 290 -31.93 9.51 -33.46
C TRP A 290 -33.12 9.60 -34.41
N GLU A 291 -34.28 9.37 -33.89
CA GLU A 291 -35.56 9.61 -34.56
C GLU A 291 -36.45 10.40 -33.62
N ILE A 292 -37.00 11.50 -34.12
CA ILE A 292 -38.05 12.26 -33.44
C ILE A 292 -39.35 12.06 -34.17
N SER A 293 -40.39 11.70 -33.43
CA SER A 293 -41.77 11.65 -33.89
C SER A 293 -42.62 12.66 -33.14
N MET A 294 -43.54 13.31 -33.88
CA MET A 294 -44.52 14.23 -33.32
C MET A 294 -45.92 13.60 -33.45
N ALA A 295 -46.54 13.34 -32.30
CA ALA A 295 -47.86 12.70 -32.19
C ALA A 295 -48.00 11.39 -33.04
N GLY A 296 -46.90 10.72 -33.39
CA GLY A 296 -46.85 9.52 -34.23
C GLY A 296 -47.18 9.75 -35.71
N LEU A 297 -47.29 11.00 -36.16
CA LEU A 297 -47.69 11.37 -37.54
C LEU A 297 -46.54 11.86 -38.41
N LEU A 298 -45.57 12.52 -37.80
CA LEU A 298 -44.39 13.06 -38.51
C LEU A 298 -43.15 12.54 -37.79
N SER A 299 -42.18 12.01 -38.54
CA SER A 299 -40.89 11.62 -38.02
C SER A 299 -39.74 12.24 -38.81
N THR A 300 -38.69 12.57 -38.11
CA THR A 300 -37.41 13.04 -38.66
C THR A 300 -36.29 12.24 -38.01
N THR A 301 -35.34 11.79 -38.82
CA THR A 301 -34.21 10.98 -38.34
C THR A 301 -32.89 11.65 -38.68
N GLY A 302 -31.88 11.34 -37.93
CA GLY A 302 -30.52 11.84 -38.19
C GLY A 302 -29.47 11.01 -37.47
N LYS A 303 -28.23 11.45 -37.68
CA LYS A 303 -27.06 10.92 -37.00
C LYS A 303 -26.46 11.99 -36.11
N VAL A 304 -25.86 11.54 -35.01
CA VAL A 304 -25.07 12.42 -34.17
C VAL A 304 -23.79 11.74 -33.78
N SER A 305 -22.71 12.48 -33.86
CA SER A 305 -21.44 12.11 -33.24
C SER A 305 -21.29 12.89 -31.96
N PHE A 306 -20.69 12.30 -30.97
CA PHE A 306 -20.43 12.97 -29.70
C PHE A 306 -19.03 12.66 -29.16
N THR A 307 -18.51 13.57 -28.39
CA THR A 307 -17.25 13.40 -27.67
C THR A 307 -17.48 13.65 -26.20
N ILE A 308 -16.81 12.89 -25.37
CA ILE A 308 -16.75 13.05 -23.92
C ILE A 308 -15.29 13.28 -23.57
N GLU A 309 -15.01 14.36 -22.88
CA GLU A 309 -13.64 14.77 -22.57
C GLU A 309 -12.86 13.68 -21.81
N TYR A 310 -13.51 13.08 -20.82
CA TYR A 310 -12.99 11.92 -20.07
C TYR A 310 -14.13 11.18 -19.37
N LEU A 311 -13.86 9.95 -19.01
CA LEU A 311 -14.61 9.17 -18.03
C LEU A 311 -13.65 8.80 -16.90
N GLU A 312 -14.00 9.13 -15.67
CA GLU A 312 -13.23 8.79 -14.48
C GLU A 312 -14.03 7.90 -13.56
N VAL A 313 -13.39 6.84 -13.10
CA VAL A 313 -13.94 5.86 -12.14
C VAL A 313 -13.08 5.90 -10.90
N ASN A 314 -13.63 6.27 -9.77
CA ASN A 314 -13.02 6.10 -8.46
C ASN A 314 -13.63 4.86 -7.81
N ALA A 315 -12.78 3.95 -7.39
CA ALA A 315 -13.18 2.71 -6.73
C ALA A 315 -12.50 2.57 -5.38
N LYS A 316 -13.27 2.22 -4.36
CA LYS A 316 -12.80 1.88 -3.03
C LYS A 316 -13.16 0.44 -2.71
N VAL A 317 -12.15 -0.37 -2.42
CA VAL A 317 -12.28 -1.80 -2.13
C VAL A 317 -11.72 -2.07 -0.74
N ASN A 318 -12.36 -2.92 0.02
CA ASN A 318 -11.83 -3.36 1.30
C ASN A 318 -11.57 -4.87 1.32
N GLN A 319 -10.55 -5.27 2.09
CA GLN A 319 -10.15 -6.64 2.31
C GLN A 319 -9.71 -6.81 3.77
N SER A 320 -10.35 -7.74 4.47
CA SER A 320 -9.88 -8.14 5.80
C SER A 320 -8.49 -8.77 5.72
N LEU A 321 -7.63 -8.52 6.70
CA LEU A 321 -6.36 -9.25 6.85
C LEU A 321 -6.57 -10.75 7.09
N ASP A 322 -7.73 -11.16 7.58
CA ASP A 322 -8.17 -12.55 7.52
C ASP A 322 -8.56 -12.89 6.07
N VAL A 323 -7.64 -13.48 5.35
CA VAL A 323 -7.76 -13.82 3.91
C VAL A 323 -8.82 -14.86 3.60
N ARG A 324 -9.48 -15.45 4.60
CA ARG A 324 -10.67 -16.29 4.42
C ARG A 324 -11.89 -15.45 3.98
N ASN A 325 -11.88 -14.17 4.32
CA ASN A 325 -12.88 -13.22 3.86
C ASN A 325 -12.59 -12.77 2.42
N ARG A 326 -13.65 -12.50 1.67
CA ARG A 326 -13.56 -12.02 0.29
C ARG A 326 -13.38 -10.50 0.24
N PRO A 327 -12.73 -9.97 -0.80
CA PRO A 327 -12.72 -8.53 -1.06
C PRO A 327 -14.14 -8.02 -1.29
N ASN A 328 -14.39 -6.78 -0.89
CA ASN A 328 -15.69 -6.14 -1.09
C ASN A 328 -15.52 -4.75 -1.70
N LEU A 329 -16.34 -4.46 -2.71
CA LEU A 329 -16.45 -3.11 -3.28
C LEU A 329 -17.23 -2.23 -2.30
N GLU A 330 -16.55 -1.28 -1.67
CA GLU A 330 -17.15 -0.38 -0.70
C GLU A 330 -17.86 0.78 -1.39
N ASP A 331 -17.20 1.39 -2.38
CA ASP A 331 -17.74 2.51 -3.14
C ASP A 331 -17.24 2.49 -4.59
N LEU A 332 -18.07 2.98 -5.49
CA LEU A 332 -17.74 3.18 -6.89
C LEU A 332 -18.40 4.46 -7.38
N GLN A 333 -17.60 5.42 -7.76
CA GLN A 333 -18.07 6.70 -8.29
C GLN A 333 -17.59 6.86 -9.74
N ILE A 334 -18.50 7.27 -10.61
CA ILE A 334 -18.20 7.54 -12.02
C ILE A 334 -18.48 9.00 -12.33
N THR A 335 -17.52 9.65 -12.96
CA THR A 335 -17.62 11.03 -13.42
C THR A 335 -17.39 11.10 -14.91
N LEU A 336 -18.26 11.80 -15.63
CA LEU A 336 -18.11 12.13 -17.04
C LEU A 336 -17.70 13.61 -17.20
N GLY A 337 -16.68 13.85 -18.01
CA GLY A 337 -16.25 15.18 -18.40
C GLY A 337 -17.25 15.87 -19.34
N ASN A 338 -16.79 16.95 -19.99
CA ASN A 338 -17.60 17.72 -20.89
C ASN A 338 -18.11 16.87 -22.06
N PHE A 339 -19.35 17.10 -22.43
CA PHE A 339 -20.06 16.37 -23.48
C PHE A 339 -20.32 17.33 -24.65
N GLN A 340 -19.82 17.00 -25.83
CA GLN A 340 -20.02 17.78 -27.04
C GLN A 340 -20.73 16.94 -28.10
N LEU A 341 -21.71 17.52 -28.77
CA LEU A 341 -22.48 16.91 -29.83
C LEU A 341 -22.21 17.56 -31.15
N GLN A 342 -22.13 16.76 -32.22
CA GLN A 342 -22.09 17.18 -33.59
C GLN A 342 -23.19 16.46 -34.38
N PHE A 343 -24.08 17.22 -34.93
CA PHE A 343 -25.21 16.69 -35.69
C PHE A 343 -24.89 16.68 -37.18
N ASP A 344 -25.14 15.56 -37.84
CA ASP A 344 -24.99 15.40 -39.28
C ASP A 344 -26.35 15.39 -39.95
N GLY A 345 -26.47 16.15 -41.07
CA GLY A 345 -27.63 16.09 -41.98
C GLY A 345 -28.90 16.80 -41.48
N ILE A 346 -28.72 17.82 -40.66
CA ILE A 346 -29.84 18.61 -40.15
C ILE A 346 -30.42 19.50 -41.25
N GLY A 347 -31.64 19.21 -41.70
CA GLY A 347 -32.42 20.11 -42.56
C GLY A 347 -32.96 21.33 -41.78
N THR A 348 -33.59 22.26 -42.48
CA THR A 348 -34.05 23.58 -42.00
C THR A 348 -35.23 23.57 -41.00
N LEU A 349 -35.35 22.57 -40.14
CA LEU A 349 -36.38 22.54 -39.10
C LEU A 349 -35.83 23.01 -37.74
N ASP A 350 -35.57 24.31 -37.64
CA ASP A 350 -34.92 24.99 -36.52
C ASP A 350 -35.48 24.60 -35.12
N TYR A 351 -36.77 24.46 -35.03
CA TYR A 351 -37.49 24.19 -33.77
C TYR A 351 -37.28 22.73 -33.25
N VAL A 352 -37.25 21.73 -34.15
CA VAL A 352 -36.99 20.33 -33.77
C VAL A 352 -35.54 20.17 -33.36
N ILE A 353 -34.65 20.84 -34.01
CA ILE A 353 -33.21 20.84 -33.74
C ILE A 353 -32.94 21.46 -32.38
N GLU A 354 -33.54 22.59 -32.06
CA GLU A 354 -33.41 23.25 -30.77
C GLU A 354 -33.85 22.31 -29.63
N ALA A 355 -34.95 21.58 -29.81
CA ALA A 355 -35.41 20.60 -28.84
C ALA A 355 -34.41 19.47 -28.66
N ILE A 356 -33.81 18.92 -29.72
CA ILE A 356 -32.82 17.84 -29.65
C ILE A 356 -31.54 18.33 -28.98
N VAL A 357 -31.00 19.48 -29.39
CA VAL A 357 -29.74 20.06 -28.86
C VAL A 357 -29.85 20.27 -27.32
N ASN A 358 -31.03 20.63 -26.83
CA ASN A 358 -31.24 20.89 -25.41
C ASN A 358 -31.46 19.60 -24.60
N ILE A 359 -32.05 18.55 -25.17
CA ILE A 359 -32.47 17.36 -24.44
C ILE A 359 -31.47 16.21 -24.59
N LEU A 360 -30.98 15.98 -25.82
CA LEU A 360 -30.15 14.79 -26.14
C LEU A 360 -28.84 14.70 -25.35
N PRO A 361 -28.08 15.77 -25.07
CA PRO A 361 -26.85 15.68 -24.28
C PRO A 361 -27.07 15.10 -22.89
N ASN A 362 -28.11 15.55 -22.20
CA ASN A 362 -28.44 15.10 -20.86
C ASN A 362 -28.95 13.65 -20.85
N LEU A 363 -29.77 13.29 -21.85
CA LEU A 363 -30.25 11.91 -21.98
C LEU A 363 -29.12 10.95 -22.31
N LEU A 364 -28.25 11.28 -23.25
CA LEU A 364 -27.08 10.46 -23.58
C LEU A 364 -26.14 10.32 -22.39
N ARG A 365 -25.83 11.42 -21.70
CA ARG A 365 -25.03 11.39 -20.47
C ARG A 365 -25.64 10.42 -19.44
N HIS A 366 -26.93 10.53 -19.19
CA HIS A 366 -27.61 9.66 -18.24
C HIS A 366 -27.59 8.19 -18.67
N GLN A 367 -27.86 7.90 -19.96
CA GLN A 367 -27.85 6.54 -20.49
C GLN A 367 -26.42 5.92 -20.49
N ILE A 368 -25.40 6.70 -20.79
CA ILE A 368 -24.01 6.27 -20.73
C ILE A 368 -23.62 5.95 -19.28
N MET A 369 -23.98 6.81 -18.34
CA MET A 369 -23.75 6.56 -16.92
C MET A 369 -24.40 5.27 -16.46
N LEU A 370 -25.70 5.08 -16.74
CA LEU A 370 -26.43 3.84 -16.36
C LEU A 370 -25.84 2.60 -17.03
N ALA A 371 -25.40 2.73 -18.30
CA ALA A 371 -24.85 1.60 -19.02
C ALA A 371 -23.47 1.16 -18.53
N ILE A 372 -22.74 2.06 -17.82
CA ILE A 372 -21.40 1.78 -17.32
C ILE A 372 -21.43 1.48 -15.82
N GLU A 373 -22.11 2.30 -15.02
CA GLU A 373 -22.06 2.24 -13.55
C GLU A 373 -22.58 0.90 -13.00
N GLU A 374 -23.82 0.55 -13.30
CA GLU A 374 -24.43 -0.66 -12.78
C GLU A 374 -23.75 -1.95 -13.27
N PRO A 375 -23.48 -2.14 -14.57
CA PRO A 375 -22.76 -3.31 -15.04
C PRO A 375 -21.34 -3.41 -14.49
N LEU A 376 -20.62 -2.28 -14.35
CA LEU A 376 -19.28 -2.27 -13.79
C LEU A 376 -19.29 -2.67 -12.32
N LYS A 377 -20.21 -2.11 -11.53
CA LYS A 377 -20.41 -2.42 -10.12
C LYS A 377 -20.72 -3.89 -9.89
N ILE A 378 -21.69 -4.43 -10.65
CA ILE A 378 -22.07 -5.84 -10.58
C ILE A 378 -20.88 -6.73 -10.97
N LYS A 379 -20.19 -6.40 -12.07
CA LYS A 379 -19.07 -7.20 -12.55
C LYS A 379 -17.86 -7.18 -11.62
N MET A 380 -17.55 -6.05 -11.02
CA MET A 380 -16.51 -5.96 -10.00
C MET A 380 -16.87 -6.77 -8.76
N GLN A 381 -18.12 -6.67 -8.29
CA GLN A 381 -18.59 -7.45 -7.15
C GLN A 381 -18.60 -8.95 -7.41
N GLU A 382 -18.98 -9.41 -8.62
CA GLU A 382 -18.85 -10.80 -9.03
C GLU A 382 -17.40 -11.27 -8.97
N ILE A 383 -16.47 -10.52 -9.59
CA ILE A 383 -15.05 -10.84 -9.60
C ILE A 383 -14.53 -10.96 -8.17
N PHE A 384 -14.84 -10.00 -7.29
CA PHE A 384 -14.39 -10.02 -5.91
C PHE A 384 -14.98 -11.19 -5.11
N SER A 385 -16.22 -11.56 -5.38
CA SER A 385 -16.87 -12.72 -4.75
C SER A 385 -16.23 -14.05 -5.13
N ASP A 386 -15.65 -14.12 -6.31
CA ASP A 386 -14.99 -15.34 -6.84
C ASP A 386 -13.51 -15.44 -6.43
N ILE A 387 -12.90 -14.32 -5.98
CA ILE A 387 -11.49 -14.33 -5.57
C ILE A 387 -11.33 -15.08 -4.24
N ASP A 388 -10.59 -16.17 -4.29
CA ASP A 388 -10.01 -16.80 -3.12
C ASP A 388 -8.64 -16.17 -2.85
N VAL A 389 -8.62 -15.19 -1.93
CA VAL A 389 -7.43 -14.38 -1.65
C VAL A 389 -6.27 -15.26 -1.19
N GLU A 390 -6.52 -16.21 -0.29
CA GLU A 390 -5.49 -17.10 0.24
C GLU A 390 -4.89 -17.98 -0.86
N LYS A 391 -5.74 -18.56 -1.70
CA LYS A 391 -5.30 -19.38 -2.83
C LYS A 391 -4.54 -18.57 -3.88
N THR A 392 -5.01 -17.36 -4.15
CA THR A 392 -4.35 -16.44 -5.10
C THR A 392 -2.96 -16.08 -4.62
N ILE A 393 -2.82 -15.68 -3.36
CA ILE A 393 -1.50 -15.35 -2.78
C ILE A 393 -0.57 -16.58 -2.81
N LYS A 394 -1.05 -17.76 -2.39
CA LYS A 394 -0.25 -18.98 -2.45
C LYS A 394 0.24 -19.31 -3.86
N LYS A 395 -0.63 -19.13 -4.86
CA LYS A 395 -0.27 -19.36 -6.27
C LYS A 395 0.80 -18.38 -6.76
N GLU A 396 0.64 -17.10 -6.45
CA GLU A 396 1.62 -16.08 -6.85
C GLU A 396 2.99 -16.29 -6.17
N LEU A 397 2.98 -16.68 -4.89
CA LEU A 397 4.22 -17.03 -4.18
C LEU A 397 4.93 -18.24 -4.81
N GLN A 398 4.18 -19.29 -5.19
CA GLN A 398 4.74 -20.45 -5.90
C GLN A 398 5.33 -20.05 -7.25
N GLN A 399 4.67 -19.18 -8.01
CA GLN A 399 5.21 -18.71 -9.30
C GLN A 399 6.49 -17.90 -9.12
N LEU A 400 6.61 -17.10 -8.06
CA LEU A 400 7.86 -16.40 -7.73
C LEU A 400 8.98 -17.38 -7.40
N ASP A 401 8.70 -18.40 -6.60
CA ASP A 401 9.66 -19.45 -6.25
C ASP A 401 10.12 -20.23 -7.50
N ASP A 402 9.20 -20.59 -8.41
CA ASP A 402 9.49 -21.30 -9.66
C ASP A 402 10.37 -20.48 -10.60
N VAL A 403 10.09 -19.19 -10.79
CA VAL A 403 10.91 -18.28 -11.62
C VAL A 403 12.33 -18.10 -11.05
N GLU A 404 12.49 -18.12 -9.74
CA GLU A 404 13.81 -18.05 -9.12
C GLU A 404 14.61 -19.33 -9.34
N ASN A 405 13.97 -20.50 -9.24
CA ASN A 405 14.63 -21.79 -9.49
C ASN A 405 15.10 -21.91 -10.95
N GLU A 406 14.26 -21.54 -11.94
CA GLU A 406 14.65 -21.53 -13.35
C GLU A 406 15.84 -20.58 -13.64
N ASN A 407 15.87 -19.41 -13.00
CA ASN A 407 16.98 -18.46 -13.16
C ASN A 407 18.28 -18.94 -12.51
N GLN A 408 18.20 -19.76 -11.45
CA GLN A 408 19.37 -20.35 -10.82
C GLN A 408 19.96 -21.48 -11.67
N GLU A 409 19.14 -22.36 -12.25
CA GLU A 409 19.60 -23.40 -13.19
C GLU A 409 20.31 -22.78 -14.41
N HIS A 410 19.75 -21.69 -14.98
CA HIS A 410 20.39 -20.98 -16.09
C HIS A 410 21.70 -20.25 -15.71
N SER A 411 21.88 -19.87 -14.46
CA SER A 411 23.11 -19.24 -13.98
C SER A 411 24.25 -20.24 -13.74
N LEU A 412 23.90 -21.49 -13.41
CA LEU A 412 24.83 -22.60 -13.22
C LEU A 412 25.31 -23.23 -14.55
N GLU A 413 24.55 -23.07 -15.63
CA GLU A 413 24.89 -23.58 -16.96
C GLU A 413 25.79 -22.64 -17.78
N ARG A 414 26.13 -21.44 -17.31
CA ARG A 414 27.14 -20.62 -17.98
C ARG A 414 28.56 -21.18 -17.70
N PRO A 415 29.28 -21.62 -18.73
CA PRO A 415 30.67 -22.04 -18.54
C PRO A 415 31.50 -20.87 -18.02
N PRO A 416 32.51 -21.14 -17.16
CA PRO A 416 33.38 -20.08 -16.67
C PRO A 416 34.04 -19.37 -17.85
N HIS A 417 33.91 -18.05 -17.93
CA HIS A 417 34.64 -17.25 -18.87
C HIS A 417 36.14 -17.51 -18.65
N GLU A 418 36.82 -18.07 -19.66
CA GLU A 418 38.27 -18.13 -19.71
C GLU A 418 38.83 -16.69 -19.62
N GLU A 419 39.38 -16.34 -18.47
CA GLU A 419 40.29 -15.24 -18.32
C GLU A 419 41.59 -15.63 -19.06
N GLY A 420 41.76 -15.13 -20.26
CA GLY A 420 42.94 -15.40 -21.04
C GLY A 420 43.05 -14.50 -22.27
N LEU A 421 43.23 -13.21 -22.07
CA LEU A 421 43.84 -12.33 -23.05
C LEU A 421 44.80 -11.41 -22.32
N THR A 422 46.05 -11.91 -22.18
CA THR A 422 47.22 -11.10 -21.94
C THR A 422 47.37 -10.13 -23.11
N VAL A 423 47.18 -8.85 -22.85
CA VAL A 423 47.52 -7.79 -23.79
C VAL A 423 49.03 -7.64 -23.78
N ASP A 424 49.67 -8.01 -24.88
CA ASP A 424 51.10 -7.78 -25.17
C ASP A 424 51.35 -6.28 -25.38
N GLU A 425 51.97 -5.64 -24.41
CA GLU A 425 52.46 -4.26 -24.43
C GLU A 425 53.74 -4.10 -25.24
N SER A 426 53.77 -4.50 -26.49
CA SER A 426 54.92 -4.23 -27.33
C SER A 426 54.52 -3.90 -28.77
N ARG A 427 53.94 -2.73 -28.98
CA ARG A 427 53.97 -1.98 -30.26
C ARG A 427 53.36 -0.60 -30.09
N LEU A 428 54.12 0.29 -29.46
CA LEU A 428 54.04 1.70 -29.77
C LEU A 428 55.09 1.96 -30.86
N ASP A 429 54.65 2.08 -32.10
CA ASP A 429 55.45 2.65 -33.16
C ASP A 429 54.93 4.05 -33.48
N GLU A 430 55.89 4.96 -33.40
CA GLU A 430 55.76 6.37 -33.77
C GLU A 430 55.35 6.47 -35.24
N SER A 431 54.39 7.33 -35.56
CA SER A 431 54.53 8.33 -36.62
C SER A 431 53.15 8.90 -37.03
N ILE A 432 53.23 10.21 -37.17
CA ILE A 432 52.55 11.08 -38.14
C ILE A 432 51.35 11.86 -37.61
N PHE A 433 51.73 13.14 -37.33
CA PHE A 433 51.02 14.43 -37.50
C PHE A 433 49.72 14.61 -36.77
#